data_4521a1561c79222bc1988d7f0c4a72f4
#
_entry.id   4521a1561c79222bc1988d7f0c4a72f4
#
_cell.length_a   1.000
_cell.length_b   1.000
_cell.length_c   1.000
_cell.angle_alpha   90.00
_cell.angle_beta   90.00
_cell.angle_gamma   90.00
#
_symmetry.space_group_name_H-M   'P 1'
#
loop_
_entity.id
_entity.type
_entity.pdbx_description
1 polymer ?
#
loop_
_entity_poly.entity_id
_entity_poly.type
_entity_poly.pdbx_seq_one_letter_code
_entity_poly.pdbx_strand_id
1 'polypeptide(L)'
;VKLYPEGDASARFSLRGAGVLYFYCNCHGLMKAPDFRTATRRTSPQKIHLREPDEGDREQVMAYREEFLAINSRMDGTSALDKYADFDAWLAQLRKLKDPATTPAGLVPATEYLALDEHEHLVGMTNLRHRLNDYLLTYGGHIGYSVRPSERKNGYATQMLRLTLEKAKERGIEKVRICCDHYNVASAKTIRANGGVLEDEQFDSSDGTLTQRYWIQNK
;
A
#
# COMPACT_ATOMS: atom_id res chain seq x y z
N VAL A 1 -6.76 10.15 -28.29
CA VAL A 1 -5.34 10.01 -27.91
C VAL A 1 -4.73 8.97 -28.81
N LYS A 2 -3.58 9.28 -29.41
CA LYS A 2 -2.83 8.34 -30.26
C LYS A 2 -1.72 7.75 -29.39
N LEU A 3 -1.71 6.43 -29.24
CA LEU A 3 -0.69 5.70 -28.51
C LEU A 3 0.30 5.10 -29.52
N TYR A 4 1.58 5.14 -29.20
CA TYR A 4 2.64 4.60 -30.06
C TYR A 4 3.09 3.24 -29.54
N PRO A 5 3.46 2.29 -30.42
CA PRO A 5 3.73 0.89 -30.03
C PRO A 5 5.04 0.69 -29.25
N GLU A 6 5.89 1.70 -29.12
CA GLU A 6 7.20 1.58 -28.45
C GLU A 6 7.23 2.07 -26.99
N GLY A 7 6.07 2.32 -26.41
CA GLY A 7 5.94 2.77 -25.02
C GLY A 7 4.80 2.09 -24.29
N ASP A 8 4.73 2.27 -22.98
CA ASP A 8 3.58 1.85 -22.18
C ASP A 8 2.29 2.44 -22.77
N ALA A 9 1.47 1.60 -23.38
CA ALA A 9 0.22 1.99 -24.04
C ALA A 9 -0.86 2.35 -23.03
N SER A 10 -0.58 3.29 -22.14
CA SER A 10 -1.53 3.77 -21.15
C SER A 10 -2.03 5.17 -21.47
N ALA A 11 -3.35 5.37 -21.37
CA ALA A 11 -3.96 6.67 -21.48
C ALA A 11 -4.96 6.86 -20.33
N ARG A 12 -4.97 8.07 -19.74
CA ARG A 12 -5.92 8.45 -18.69
C ARG A 12 -6.99 9.35 -19.27
N PHE A 13 -8.24 8.96 -19.04
CA PHE A 13 -9.40 9.76 -19.44
C PHE A 13 -10.23 10.10 -18.22
N SER A 14 -10.73 11.33 -18.17
CA SER A 14 -11.78 11.70 -17.22
C SER A 14 -13.13 11.36 -17.84
N LEU A 15 -13.75 10.30 -17.35
CA LEU A 15 -15.08 9.87 -17.79
C LEU A 15 -16.11 10.26 -16.73
N ARG A 16 -17.31 10.67 -17.18
CA ARG A 16 -18.45 10.98 -16.30
C ARG A 16 -19.65 10.11 -16.73
N GLY A 17 -20.31 9.49 -15.77
CA GLY A 17 -21.49 8.64 -16.02
C GLY A 17 -21.13 7.17 -16.26
N ALA A 18 -21.99 6.47 -16.97
CA ALA A 18 -21.81 5.09 -17.40
C ALA A 18 -21.79 5.02 -18.92
N GLY A 19 -21.08 4.05 -19.48
CA GLY A 19 -21.00 3.92 -20.92
C GLY A 19 -20.15 2.74 -21.36
N VAL A 20 -19.94 2.66 -22.66
CA VAL A 20 -19.08 1.66 -23.28
C VAL A 20 -17.88 2.36 -23.87
N LEU A 21 -16.67 1.90 -23.51
CA LEU A 21 -15.43 2.41 -24.07
C LEU A 21 -15.01 1.52 -25.24
N TYR A 22 -14.80 2.12 -26.39
CA TYR A 22 -14.20 1.47 -27.54
C TYR A 22 -12.80 2.02 -27.76
N PHE A 23 -11.86 1.17 -28.13
CA PHE A 23 -10.54 1.56 -28.56
C PHE A 23 -10.13 0.80 -29.82
N TYR A 24 -9.33 1.44 -30.63
CA TYR A 24 -8.87 0.88 -31.90
C TYR A 24 -7.36 0.64 -31.83
N CYS A 25 -6.96 -0.56 -32.21
CA CYS A 25 -5.56 -0.93 -32.39
C CYS A 25 -5.33 -1.32 -33.85
N ASN A 26 -4.26 -0.82 -34.43
CA ASN A 26 -3.91 -1.12 -35.85
C ASN A 26 -3.72 -2.62 -36.13
N CYS A 27 -3.30 -3.40 -35.12
CA CYS A 27 -3.07 -4.83 -35.24
C CYS A 27 -4.32 -5.67 -34.96
N HIS A 28 -5.25 -5.19 -34.12
CA HIS A 28 -6.36 -5.99 -33.60
C HIS A 28 -7.73 -5.38 -33.93
N GLY A 29 -7.77 -4.23 -34.60
CA GLY A 29 -9.00 -3.55 -34.98
C GLY A 29 -9.71 -2.87 -33.80
N LEU A 30 -11.03 -2.71 -33.95
CA LEU A 30 -11.88 -2.08 -32.94
C LEU A 30 -12.19 -3.08 -31.81
N MET A 31 -11.83 -2.70 -30.60
CA MET A 31 -12.09 -3.49 -29.39
C MET A 31 -13.05 -2.74 -28.46
N LYS A 32 -13.93 -3.50 -27.82
CA LYS A 32 -14.85 -3.01 -26.80
C LYS A 32 -14.27 -3.35 -25.43
N ALA A 33 -14.07 -2.34 -24.59
CA ALA A 33 -13.78 -2.57 -23.18
C ALA A 33 -15.04 -3.07 -22.46
N PRO A 34 -14.93 -3.75 -21.32
CA PRO A 34 -16.06 -4.00 -20.44
C PRO A 34 -16.79 -2.68 -20.13
N ASP A 35 -18.12 -2.77 -19.94
CA ASP A 35 -18.92 -1.61 -19.59
C ASP A 35 -18.33 -0.94 -18.34
N PHE A 36 -18.01 0.36 -18.45
CA PHE A 36 -17.54 1.11 -17.30
C PHE A 36 -18.72 1.80 -16.62
N ARG A 37 -18.70 1.77 -15.32
CA ARG A 37 -19.48 2.69 -14.49
C ARG A 37 -18.50 3.55 -13.74
N THR A 38 -18.64 4.86 -13.80
CA THR A 38 -17.91 5.70 -12.86
C THR A 38 -18.41 5.31 -11.48
N ALA A 39 -17.53 4.73 -10.68
CA ALA A 39 -17.82 4.58 -9.27
C ALA A 39 -18.25 5.97 -8.77
N THR A 40 -19.46 6.09 -8.27
CA THR A 40 -19.90 7.28 -7.56
C THR A 40 -18.87 7.49 -6.46
N ARG A 41 -18.10 8.59 -6.57
CA ARG A 41 -17.10 8.92 -5.56
C ARG A 41 -17.89 9.00 -4.25
N ARG A 42 -17.67 8.05 -3.36
CA ARG A 42 -18.33 8.05 -2.06
C ARG A 42 -18.05 9.41 -1.43
N THR A 43 -19.09 10.10 -1.04
CA THR A 43 -19.03 11.51 -0.57
C THR A 43 -18.31 11.66 0.76
N SER A 44 -18.08 10.55 1.46
CA SER A 44 -17.22 10.44 2.62
C SER A 44 -16.48 9.09 2.61
N PRO A 45 -15.20 9.03 3.02
CA PRO A 45 -14.51 7.76 3.15
C PRO A 45 -15.23 6.93 4.25
N GLN A 46 -15.54 5.67 3.95
CA GLN A 46 -16.04 4.74 4.98
C GLN A 46 -15.01 4.64 6.10
N LYS A 47 -15.49 4.51 7.33
CA LYS A 47 -14.61 4.27 8.47
C LYS A 47 -13.95 2.91 8.32
N ILE A 48 -12.68 2.86 8.69
CA ILE A 48 -11.94 1.62 8.78
C ILE A 48 -11.40 1.44 10.19
N HIS A 49 -11.10 0.21 10.53
CA HIS A 49 -10.34 -0.12 11.74
C HIS A 49 -9.16 -1.01 11.39
N LEU A 50 -8.18 -1.07 12.30
CA LEU A 50 -7.00 -1.90 12.16
C LEU A 50 -7.05 -3.03 13.18
N ARG A 51 -6.85 -4.26 12.72
CA ARG A 51 -6.57 -5.41 13.58
C ARG A 51 -5.45 -6.27 13.01
N GLU A 52 -4.83 -7.06 13.86
CA GLU A 52 -3.83 -8.04 13.41
C GLU A 52 -4.52 -9.19 12.66
N PRO A 53 -3.86 -9.79 11.65
CA PRO A 53 -4.40 -10.95 10.95
C PRO A 53 -4.42 -12.20 11.82
N ASP A 54 -5.41 -13.03 11.59
CA ASP A 54 -5.56 -14.35 12.20
C ASP A 54 -5.87 -15.44 11.15
N GLU A 55 -6.11 -16.67 11.60
CA GLU A 55 -6.34 -17.82 10.72
C GLU A 55 -7.60 -17.69 9.85
N GLY A 56 -8.59 -16.90 10.30
CA GLY A 56 -9.83 -16.66 9.57
C GLY A 56 -9.69 -15.76 8.35
N ASP A 57 -8.55 -15.06 8.22
CA ASP A 57 -8.33 -14.06 7.16
C ASP A 57 -7.81 -14.64 5.84
N ARG A 58 -7.55 -15.95 5.80
CA ARG A 58 -6.91 -16.63 4.65
C ARG A 58 -7.51 -16.21 3.32
N GLU A 59 -8.81 -16.32 3.16
CA GLU A 59 -9.48 -16.06 1.89
C GLU A 59 -9.32 -14.60 1.46
N GLN A 60 -9.57 -13.66 2.36
CA GLN A 60 -9.48 -12.24 2.04
C GLN A 60 -8.04 -11.78 1.76
N VAL A 61 -7.07 -12.28 2.53
CA VAL A 61 -5.64 -11.93 2.36
C VAL A 61 -5.10 -12.52 1.06
N MET A 62 -5.45 -13.75 0.73
CA MET A 62 -5.01 -14.35 -0.54
C MET A 62 -5.70 -13.69 -1.74
N ALA A 63 -6.99 -13.36 -1.66
CA ALA A 63 -7.67 -12.59 -2.71
C ALA A 63 -7.05 -11.19 -2.87
N TYR A 64 -6.69 -10.52 -1.78
CA TYR A 64 -5.95 -9.25 -1.80
C TYR A 64 -4.63 -9.39 -2.56
N ARG A 65 -3.83 -10.42 -2.24
CA ARG A 65 -2.57 -10.73 -2.91
C ARG A 65 -2.75 -10.90 -4.42
N GLU A 66 -3.74 -11.70 -4.84
CA GLU A 66 -3.99 -11.98 -6.25
C GLU A 66 -4.37 -10.73 -7.05
N GLU A 67 -5.12 -9.79 -6.48
CA GLU A 67 -5.41 -8.51 -7.16
C GLU A 67 -4.14 -7.71 -7.47
N PHE A 68 -3.15 -7.69 -6.58
CA PHE A 68 -1.88 -7.00 -6.81
C PHE A 68 -1.03 -7.70 -7.88
N LEU A 69 -0.95 -9.03 -7.81
CA LEU A 69 -0.20 -9.82 -8.78
C LEU A 69 -0.80 -9.69 -10.19
N ALA A 70 -2.13 -9.70 -10.30
CA ALA A 70 -2.82 -9.59 -11.58
C ALA A 70 -2.52 -8.29 -12.35
N ILE A 71 -2.17 -7.21 -11.64
CA ILE A 71 -1.84 -5.90 -12.24
C ILE A 71 -0.35 -5.54 -12.11
N ASN A 72 0.49 -6.48 -11.68
CA ASN A 72 1.92 -6.29 -11.42
C ASN A 72 2.21 -5.03 -10.57
N SER A 73 1.44 -4.84 -9.49
CA SER A 73 1.58 -3.70 -8.60
C SER A 73 2.37 -4.08 -7.34
N ARG A 74 3.22 -3.18 -6.84
CA ARG A 74 3.92 -3.38 -5.56
C ARG A 74 2.92 -3.45 -4.41
N MET A 75 3.22 -4.34 -3.46
CA MET A 75 2.40 -4.66 -2.29
C MET A 75 3.16 -4.27 -1.02
N ASP A 76 3.41 -2.95 -0.89
CA ASP A 76 4.18 -2.43 0.25
C ASP A 76 3.38 -2.57 1.56
N GLY A 77 4.08 -2.81 2.67
CA GLY A 77 3.46 -2.90 3.99
C GLY A 77 2.63 -4.16 4.23
N THR A 78 3.04 -5.29 3.66
CA THR A 78 2.38 -6.60 3.78
C THR A 78 3.32 -7.69 4.30
N SER A 79 4.47 -7.30 4.86
CA SER A 79 5.51 -8.26 5.31
C SER A 79 5.87 -9.28 4.23
N ALA A 80 6.06 -8.79 2.98
CA ALA A 80 6.42 -9.57 1.80
C ALA A 80 5.40 -10.66 1.43
N LEU A 81 4.10 -10.42 1.59
CA LEU A 81 3.02 -11.36 1.22
C LEU A 81 3.12 -11.84 -0.24
N ASP A 82 3.66 -11.01 -1.14
CA ASP A 82 3.92 -11.36 -2.54
C ASP A 82 4.79 -12.60 -2.71
N LYS A 83 5.69 -12.87 -1.75
CA LYS A 83 6.62 -14.02 -1.75
C LYS A 83 6.06 -15.29 -1.16
N TYR A 84 4.87 -15.23 -0.57
CA TYR A 84 4.24 -16.37 0.07
C TYR A 84 3.09 -16.91 -0.78
N ALA A 85 3.22 -18.15 -1.25
CA ALA A 85 2.11 -18.86 -1.88
C ALA A 85 1.15 -19.46 -0.84
N ASP A 86 1.64 -19.67 0.39
CA ASP A 86 0.91 -20.24 1.51
C ASP A 86 0.67 -19.19 2.60
N PHE A 87 -0.60 -19.02 2.95
CA PHE A 87 -1.04 -18.08 3.97
C PHE A 87 -0.51 -18.44 5.37
N ASP A 88 -0.47 -19.74 5.73
CA ASP A 88 -0.04 -20.16 7.05
C ASP A 88 1.45 -19.90 7.27
N ALA A 89 2.27 -20.08 6.23
CA ALA A 89 3.68 -19.73 6.26
C ALA A 89 3.88 -18.22 6.46
N TRP A 90 3.08 -17.37 5.77
CA TRP A 90 3.11 -15.93 5.96
C TRP A 90 2.67 -15.55 7.38
N LEU A 91 1.54 -16.09 7.87
CA LEU A 91 1.03 -15.80 9.22
C LEU A 91 2.03 -16.26 10.31
N ALA A 92 2.67 -17.40 10.12
CA ALA A 92 3.73 -17.87 11.04
C ALA A 92 4.94 -16.93 11.05
N GLN A 93 5.30 -16.34 9.90
CA GLN A 93 6.36 -15.34 9.82
C GLN A 93 5.98 -14.05 10.57
N LEU A 94 4.74 -13.58 10.46
CA LEU A 94 4.26 -12.41 11.21
C LEU A 94 4.39 -12.61 12.72
N ARG A 95 4.05 -13.79 13.21
CA ARG A 95 4.19 -14.15 14.64
C ARG A 95 5.65 -14.07 15.10
N LYS A 96 6.59 -14.55 14.28
CA LYS A 96 8.03 -14.41 14.56
C LYS A 96 8.49 -12.97 14.54
N LEU A 97 7.99 -12.16 13.61
CA LEU A 97 8.37 -10.74 13.50
C LEU A 97 7.82 -9.88 14.65
N LYS A 98 6.71 -10.28 15.26
CA LYS A 98 6.09 -9.53 16.35
C LYS A 98 6.93 -9.55 17.63
N ASP A 99 7.61 -10.66 17.91
CA ASP A 99 8.42 -10.86 19.11
C ASP A 99 9.91 -10.57 18.80
N PRO A 100 10.56 -9.61 19.51
CA PRO A 100 11.97 -9.35 19.35
C PRO A 100 12.88 -10.57 19.54
N ALA A 101 12.47 -11.54 20.37
CA ALA A 101 13.25 -12.74 20.66
C ALA A 101 13.26 -13.75 19.48
N THR A 102 12.23 -13.73 18.64
CA THR A 102 12.07 -14.63 17.49
C THR A 102 12.26 -13.94 16.15
N THR A 103 12.45 -12.61 16.14
CA THR A 103 12.68 -11.84 14.92
C THR A 103 13.97 -12.32 14.23
N PRO A 104 13.92 -12.71 12.94
CA PRO A 104 15.11 -13.18 12.22
C PRO A 104 16.21 -12.13 12.15
N ALA A 105 17.47 -12.58 12.14
CA ALA A 105 18.63 -11.73 12.00
C ALA A 105 18.53 -10.83 10.75
N GLY A 106 18.93 -9.56 10.89
CA GLY A 106 18.84 -8.54 9.83
C GLY A 106 17.45 -7.87 9.69
N LEU A 107 16.40 -8.43 10.29
CA LEU A 107 15.08 -7.82 10.36
C LEU A 107 14.88 -7.07 11.69
N VAL A 108 13.82 -6.32 11.76
CA VAL A 108 13.38 -5.64 12.98
C VAL A 108 12.01 -6.14 13.41
N PRO A 109 11.68 -6.10 14.70
CA PRO A 109 10.34 -6.42 15.15
C PRO A 109 9.30 -5.52 14.48
N ALA A 110 8.20 -6.13 14.06
CA ALA A 110 7.13 -5.46 13.34
C ALA A 110 5.78 -6.10 13.62
N THR A 111 4.72 -5.30 13.52
CA THR A 111 3.33 -5.77 13.58
C THR A 111 2.63 -5.46 12.25
N GLU A 112 1.97 -6.47 11.70
CA GLU A 112 1.10 -6.34 10.53
C GLU A 112 -0.32 -6.07 10.95
N TYR A 113 -1.00 -5.19 10.24
CA TYR A 113 -2.41 -4.90 10.46
C TYR A 113 -3.19 -5.00 9.14
N LEU A 114 -4.36 -5.60 9.22
CA LEU A 114 -5.40 -5.52 8.21
C LEU A 114 -6.21 -4.25 8.44
N ALA A 115 -6.50 -3.53 7.37
CA ALA A 115 -7.44 -2.42 7.37
C ALA A 115 -8.78 -2.92 6.82
N LEU A 116 -9.78 -2.95 7.68
CA LEU A 116 -11.11 -3.48 7.40
C LEU A 116 -12.13 -2.35 7.43
N ASP A 117 -13.09 -2.38 6.51
CA ASP A 117 -14.21 -1.45 6.50
C ASP A 117 -15.30 -1.88 7.51
N GLU A 118 -16.43 -1.17 7.56
CA GLU A 118 -17.55 -1.45 8.45
C GLU A 118 -18.26 -2.79 8.18
N HIS A 119 -17.96 -3.44 7.05
CA HIS A 119 -18.48 -4.76 6.66
C HIS A 119 -17.42 -5.87 6.80
N GLU A 120 -16.33 -5.61 7.52
CA GLU A 120 -15.18 -6.52 7.68
C GLU A 120 -14.50 -6.88 6.35
N HIS A 121 -14.65 -6.05 5.31
CA HIS A 121 -13.99 -6.25 4.04
C HIS A 121 -12.57 -5.68 4.09
N LEU A 122 -11.58 -6.46 3.65
CA LEU A 122 -10.17 -6.08 3.61
C LEU A 122 -9.92 -5.05 2.50
N VAL A 123 -9.69 -3.80 2.88
CA VAL A 123 -9.45 -2.67 1.96
C VAL A 123 -7.97 -2.30 1.83
N GLY A 124 -7.13 -2.73 2.77
CA GLY A 124 -5.71 -2.44 2.75
C GLY A 124 -4.94 -3.16 3.85
N MET A 125 -3.62 -3.08 3.78
CA MET A 125 -2.73 -3.63 4.80
C MET A 125 -1.66 -2.61 5.16
N THR A 126 -1.19 -2.65 6.42
CA THR A 126 -0.14 -1.78 6.91
C THR A 126 0.76 -2.49 7.92
N ASN A 127 2.06 -2.30 7.75
CA ASN A 127 3.08 -2.83 8.63
C ASN A 127 3.70 -1.72 9.47
N LEU A 128 3.78 -1.92 10.79
CA LEU A 128 4.47 -1.05 11.72
C LEU A 128 5.73 -1.72 12.24
N ARG A 129 6.89 -1.21 11.88
CA ARG A 129 8.20 -1.61 12.38
C ARG A 129 8.47 -0.90 13.70
N HIS A 130 8.82 -1.67 14.73
CA HIS A 130 8.95 -1.14 16.10
C HIS A 130 10.23 -0.33 16.31
N ARG A 131 11.22 -0.50 15.45
CA ARG A 131 12.49 0.24 15.41
C ARG A 131 13.02 0.28 13.99
N LEU A 132 14.02 1.09 13.75
CA LEU A 132 14.71 1.17 12.46
C LEU A 132 16.12 0.56 12.59
N ASN A 133 16.54 -0.16 11.57
CA ASN A 133 17.94 -0.41 11.25
C ASN A 133 18.41 0.58 10.19
N ASP A 134 19.68 0.55 9.78
CA ASP A 134 20.25 1.52 8.82
C ASP A 134 19.49 1.56 7.49
N TYR A 135 19.11 0.38 6.95
CA TYR A 135 18.32 0.29 5.73
C TYR A 135 16.94 0.95 5.88
N LEU A 136 16.23 0.64 6.95
CA LEU A 136 14.92 1.21 7.21
C LEU A 136 14.97 2.71 7.51
N LEU A 137 16.02 3.15 8.18
CA LEU A 137 16.25 4.58 8.43
C LEU A 137 16.43 5.34 7.10
N THR A 138 17.06 4.72 6.12
CA THR A 138 17.37 5.34 4.83
C THR A 138 16.24 5.16 3.81
N TYR A 139 15.70 3.93 3.64
CA TYR A 139 14.82 3.61 2.51
C TYR A 139 13.44 3.08 2.90
N GLY A 140 13.28 2.44 4.07
CA GLY A 140 12.04 1.72 4.41
C GLY A 140 11.08 2.43 5.36
N GLY A 141 11.61 3.19 6.33
CA GLY A 141 10.82 3.84 7.39
C GLY A 141 10.16 2.88 8.40
N HIS A 142 9.38 3.46 9.32
CA HIS A 142 8.62 2.69 10.32
C HIS A 142 7.34 2.06 9.75
N ILE A 143 6.70 2.71 8.78
CA ILE A 143 5.38 2.31 8.30
C ILE A 143 5.43 2.08 6.78
N GLY A 144 5.02 0.87 6.36
CA GLY A 144 4.65 0.56 4.99
C GLY A 144 3.15 0.33 4.89
N TYR A 145 2.53 0.64 3.77
CA TYR A 145 1.10 0.40 3.56
C TYR A 145 0.76 0.24 2.08
N SER A 146 -0.30 -0.49 1.81
CA SER A 146 -0.89 -0.60 0.47
C SER A 146 -2.41 -0.71 0.57
N VAL A 147 -3.10 -0.14 -0.41
CA VAL A 147 -4.55 -0.20 -0.54
C VAL A 147 -4.90 -1.17 -1.66
N ARG A 148 -5.86 -2.04 -1.38
CA ARG A 148 -6.39 -3.00 -2.35
C ARG A 148 -6.65 -2.33 -3.69
N PRO A 149 -6.20 -2.86 -4.83
CA PRO A 149 -6.31 -2.18 -6.12
C PRO A 149 -7.72 -1.70 -6.45
N SER A 150 -8.73 -2.54 -6.23
CA SER A 150 -10.15 -2.21 -6.43
C SER A 150 -10.68 -1.10 -5.50
N GLU A 151 -10.01 -0.89 -4.35
CA GLU A 151 -10.43 0.06 -3.31
C GLU A 151 -9.62 1.38 -3.30
N ARG A 152 -8.74 1.57 -4.28
CA ARG A 152 -7.93 2.80 -4.38
C ARG A 152 -8.79 4.03 -4.67
N LYS A 153 -8.30 5.21 -4.27
CA LYS A 153 -8.94 6.54 -4.44
C LYS A 153 -10.17 6.80 -3.57
N ASN A 154 -10.44 5.93 -2.58
CA ASN A 154 -11.50 6.08 -1.59
C ASN A 154 -11.02 6.73 -0.27
N GLY A 155 -9.77 7.21 -0.21
CA GLY A 155 -9.22 7.87 1.00
C GLY A 155 -8.70 6.91 2.08
N TYR A 156 -8.73 5.60 1.84
CA TYR A 156 -8.30 4.59 2.82
C TYR A 156 -6.84 4.73 3.24
N ALA A 157 -5.91 5.01 2.31
CA ALA A 157 -4.49 5.18 2.66
C ALA A 157 -4.27 6.25 3.74
N THR A 158 -4.99 7.37 3.66
CA THR A 158 -4.88 8.46 4.64
C THR A 158 -5.39 8.04 6.02
N GLN A 159 -6.50 7.29 6.07
CA GLN A 159 -7.03 6.76 7.33
C GLN A 159 -6.12 5.66 7.91
N MET A 160 -5.64 4.75 7.05
CA MET A 160 -4.70 3.69 7.46
C MET A 160 -3.46 4.27 8.11
N LEU A 161 -2.83 5.26 7.46
CA LEU A 161 -1.64 5.90 8.02
C LEU A 161 -1.94 6.57 9.35
N ARG A 162 -3.06 7.32 9.47
CA ARG A 162 -3.47 7.94 10.74
C ARG A 162 -3.63 6.90 11.86
N LEU A 163 -4.35 5.81 11.60
CA LEU A 163 -4.56 4.75 12.59
C LEU A 163 -3.26 4.03 12.95
N THR A 164 -2.35 3.84 11.97
CA THR A 164 -1.04 3.22 12.24
C THR A 164 -0.14 4.15 13.07
N LEU A 165 -0.26 5.47 12.91
CA LEU A 165 0.42 6.44 13.76
C LEU A 165 -0.10 6.36 15.21
N GLU A 166 -1.40 6.14 15.43
CA GLU A 166 -1.96 5.89 16.76
C GLU A 166 -1.33 4.62 17.38
N LYS A 167 -1.19 3.54 16.59
CA LYS A 167 -0.48 2.31 17.03
C LYS A 167 1.01 2.55 17.32
N ALA A 168 1.66 3.40 16.57
CA ALA A 168 3.04 3.80 16.82
C ALA A 168 3.16 4.60 18.13
N LYS A 169 2.21 5.50 18.41
CA LYS A 169 2.15 6.26 19.65
C LYS A 169 1.93 5.36 20.87
N GLU A 170 1.03 4.38 20.79
CA GLU A 170 0.82 3.35 21.83
C GLU A 170 2.11 2.59 22.16
N ARG A 171 3.07 2.52 21.22
CA ARG A 171 4.40 1.89 21.39
C ARG A 171 5.52 2.87 21.82
N GLY A 172 5.18 4.14 22.06
CA GLY A 172 6.16 5.16 22.42
C GLY A 172 7.01 5.64 21.25
N ILE A 173 6.60 5.43 20.00
CA ILE A 173 7.33 5.94 18.83
C ILE A 173 6.84 7.37 18.55
N GLU A 174 7.54 8.33 19.13
CA GLU A 174 7.17 9.75 19.08
C GLU A 174 7.54 10.43 17.76
N LYS A 175 8.51 9.89 17.03
CA LYS A 175 8.96 10.41 15.73
C LYS A 175 8.99 9.28 14.72
N VAL A 176 8.09 9.35 13.75
CA VAL A 176 7.88 8.28 12.76
C VAL A 176 8.50 8.67 11.43
N ARG A 177 9.43 7.85 10.94
CA ARG A 177 9.97 7.93 9.57
C ARG A 177 9.05 7.20 8.63
N ILE A 178 8.69 7.83 7.49
CA ILE A 178 8.01 7.18 6.37
C ILE A 178 8.77 7.50 5.09
N CYS A 179 8.95 6.48 4.27
CA CYS A 179 9.61 6.60 2.99
C CYS A 179 8.63 6.24 1.86
N CYS A 180 8.78 6.88 0.71
CA CYS A 180 8.09 6.48 -0.50
C CYS A 180 8.94 6.78 -1.73
N ASP A 181 8.70 6.05 -2.81
CA ASP A 181 9.29 6.35 -4.10
C ASP A 181 8.91 7.78 -4.54
N HIS A 182 9.88 8.51 -5.10
CA HIS A 182 9.72 9.88 -5.62
C HIS A 182 8.52 9.99 -6.58
N TYR A 183 8.32 9.00 -7.43
CA TYR A 183 7.22 8.98 -8.39
C TYR A 183 5.88 8.54 -7.80
N ASN A 184 5.87 8.04 -6.56
CA ASN A 184 4.63 7.68 -5.86
C ASN A 184 3.93 8.90 -5.25
N VAL A 185 3.41 9.77 -6.13
CA VAL A 185 2.70 11.00 -5.75
C VAL A 185 1.52 10.73 -4.79
N ALA A 186 0.88 9.56 -4.91
CA ALA A 186 -0.23 9.19 -4.03
C ALA A 186 0.23 8.97 -2.59
N SER A 187 1.35 8.25 -2.41
CA SER A 187 1.95 8.05 -1.08
C SER A 187 2.44 9.38 -0.49
N ALA A 188 3.16 10.20 -1.26
CA ALA A 188 3.63 11.51 -0.81
C ALA A 188 2.49 12.42 -0.33
N LYS A 189 1.34 12.44 -1.04
CA LYS A 189 0.13 13.18 -0.60
C LYS A 189 -0.46 12.61 0.68
N THR A 190 -0.53 11.30 0.82
CA THR A 190 -1.01 10.61 2.02
C THR A 190 -0.15 10.95 3.24
N ILE A 191 1.16 10.90 3.09
CA ILE A 191 2.12 11.22 4.16
C ILE A 191 1.98 12.67 4.61
N ARG A 192 1.94 13.61 3.66
CA ARG A 192 1.76 15.05 3.97
C ARG A 192 0.41 15.34 4.62
N ALA A 193 -0.66 14.66 4.20
CA ALA A 193 -1.99 14.80 4.81
C ALA A 193 -2.03 14.34 6.29
N ASN A 194 -1.06 13.52 6.71
CA ASN A 194 -0.86 13.07 8.09
C ASN A 194 0.28 13.84 8.82
N GLY A 195 0.64 15.02 8.33
CA GLY A 195 1.65 15.86 8.99
C GLY A 195 3.11 15.52 8.64
N GLY A 196 3.34 14.74 7.59
CA GLY A 196 4.67 14.40 7.13
C GLY A 196 5.41 15.57 6.51
N VAL A 197 6.60 15.85 7.03
CA VAL A 197 7.53 16.85 6.53
C VAL A 197 8.64 16.15 5.80
N LEU A 198 8.85 16.53 4.52
CA LEU A 198 9.95 16.00 3.71
C LEU A 198 11.28 16.47 4.32
N GLU A 199 12.18 15.51 4.58
CA GLU A 199 13.54 15.80 5.00
C GLU A 199 14.45 15.96 3.78
N ASP A 200 14.49 14.92 2.95
CA ASP A 200 15.31 14.87 1.74
C ASP A 200 14.87 13.74 0.80
N GLU A 201 15.69 13.52 -0.22
CA GLU A 201 15.57 12.39 -1.15
C GLU A 201 16.90 11.63 -1.20
N GLN A 202 16.83 10.29 -1.20
CA GLN A 202 18.01 9.42 -1.25
C GLN A 202 17.91 8.48 -2.45
N PHE A 203 19.00 8.41 -3.21
CA PHE A 203 19.08 7.48 -4.34
C PHE A 203 19.55 6.12 -3.83
N ASP A 204 18.73 5.09 -4.07
CA ASP A 204 19.10 3.70 -3.81
C ASP A 204 19.73 3.09 -5.08
N SER A 205 21.05 2.91 -5.03
CA SER A 205 21.81 2.33 -6.15
C SER A 205 21.54 0.84 -6.34
N SER A 206 20.91 0.17 -5.39
CA SER A 206 20.62 -1.27 -5.45
C SER A 206 19.45 -1.59 -6.37
N ASP A 207 18.47 -0.68 -6.49
CA ASP A 207 17.30 -0.84 -7.35
C ASP A 207 17.03 0.36 -8.29
N GLY A 208 17.88 1.39 -8.22
CA GLY A 208 17.79 2.58 -9.06
C GLY A 208 16.65 3.53 -8.69
N THR A 209 16.07 3.40 -7.51
CA THR A 209 14.97 4.24 -7.06
C THR A 209 15.45 5.51 -6.34
N LEU A 210 14.68 6.59 -6.49
CA LEU A 210 14.84 7.82 -5.70
C LEU A 210 13.77 7.83 -4.62
N THR A 211 14.19 7.73 -3.36
CA THR A 211 13.31 7.60 -2.21
C THR A 211 13.16 8.93 -1.48
N GLN A 212 11.92 9.42 -1.35
CA GLN A 212 11.56 10.55 -0.51
C GLN A 212 11.45 10.10 0.95
N ARG A 213 12.08 10.85 1.86
CA ARG A 213 12.08 10.55 3.29
C ARG A 213 11.33 11.64 4.06
N TYR A 214 10.35 11.22 4.85
CA TYR A 214 9.50 12.11 5.64
C TYR A 214 9.61 11.80 7.14
N TRP A 215 9.43 12.84 7.95
CA TRP A 215 9.21 12.70 9.39
C TRP A 215 7.83 13.17 9.78
N ILE A 216 7.18 12.42 10.68
CA ILE A 216 5.94 12.81 11.35
C ILE A 216 6.22 12.88 12.84
N GLN A 217 5.88 14.01 13.47
CA GLN A 217 5.88 14.15 14.92
C GLN A 217 4.61 13.54 15.46
N ASN A 218 4.73 12.45 16.21
CA ASN A 218 3.63 11.62 16.67
C ASN A 218 3.35 11.85 18.18
N LYS A 219 3.13 13.13 18.52
CA LYS A 219 2.92 13.58 19.91
C LYS A 219 1.55 13.23 20.45
#